data_3438ac43a38e377c72a954e8fc213b45
#
_entry.id   3438ac43a38e377c72a954e8fc213b45
#
_cell.length_a   1.000
_cell.length_b   1.000
_cell.length_c   1.000
_cell.angle_alpha   90.00
_cell.angle_beta   90.00
_cell.angle_gamma   90.00
#
_symmetry.space_group_name_H-M   'P 1'
#
loop_
_entity.id
_entity.type
_entity.pdbx_description
1 polymer ?
#
loop_
_entity_poly.entity_id
_entity_poly.type
_entity_poly.pdbx_seq_one_letter_code
_entity_poly.pdbx_strand_id
1 'polypeptide(L)'
;HFEKKEVLRDISFTFESGKIYGLLGRNGAGKTTLFNCINRDIKADGGSFWLEDNGNRREVVADDIGYVLSTPTVPEFLTGREFLKFFLDINEKRIQTPKSIDEYFEYMSIEPEDRDKLLKDYSHGMKNKMQMLINIIAQPPLLLLDEPLTSLDVVVAEEMKQLLRSLKQGRITIFSTHIMDLALDLCDEIVLLNHGMLERIDKSNLDSHEFKDKIIAALREEEHA
;
A
#
# COMPACT_ATOMS: atom_id res chain seq x y z
N HIS A 1 -16.28 14.57 -1.72
CA HIS A 1 -17.65 14.13 -1.41
C HIS A 1 -18.05 12.97 -2.30
N PHE A 2 -18.77 11.99 -1.76
CA PHE A 2 -19.56 11.04 -2.56
C PHE A 2 -21.03 11.43 -2.39
N GLU A 3 -21.65 11.93 -3.46
CA GLU A 3 -23.01 12.51 -3.44
C GLU A 3 -23.11 13.64 -2.39
N LYS A 4 -23.72 13.35 -1.23
CA LYS A 4 -23.89 14.29 -0.11
C LYS A 4 -23.00 13.96 1.10
N LYS A 5 -22.23 12.84 1.06
CA LYS A 5 -21.39 12.41 2.17
C LYS A 5 -19.96 12.95 2.01
N GLU A 6 -19.54 13.77 2.95
CA GLU A 6 -18.15 14.20 3.07
C GLU A 6 -17.33 13.06 3.69
N VAL A 7 -16.40 12.51 2.90
CA VAL A 7 -15.59 11.34 3.31
C VAL A 7 -14.25 11.74 3.88
N LEU A 8 -13.61 12.77 3.28
CA LEU A 8 -12.32 13.30 3.71
C LEU A 8 -12.49 14.79 4.02
N ARG A 9 -11.91 15.27 5.14
CA ARG A 9 -12.07 16.64 5.63
C ARG A 9 -10.72 17.23 5.96
N ASP A 10 -10.37 18.33 5.31
CA ASP A 10 -9.18 19.16 5.62
C ASP A 10 -7.93 18.37 5.99
N ILE A 11 -7.63 17.32 5.22
CA ILE A 11 -6.47 16.47 5.46
C ILE A 11 -5.21 17.29 5.23
N SER A 12 -4.40 17.42 6.30
CA SER A 12 -3.07 18.00 6.25
C SER A 12 -2.09 17.07 6.96
N PHE A 13 -1.21 16.40 6.20
CA PHE A 13 -0.27 15.44 6.75
C PHE A 13 1.00 15.37 5.90
N THR A 14 2.15 15.13 6.54
CA THR A 14 3.42 14.92 5.87
C THR A 14 3.94 13.52 6.15
N PHE A 15 4.18 12.77 5.08
CA PHE A 15 4.82 11.46 5.12
C PHE A 15 6.30 11.60 4.74
N GLU A 16 7.18 10.98 5.50
CA GLU A 16 8.63 11.04 5.30
C GLU A 16 9.15 9.78 4.63
N SER A 17 10.15 9.93 3.75
CA SER A 17 10.83 8.80 3.10
C SER A 17 11.56 7.92 4.12
N GLY A 18 11.68 6.63 3.83
CA GLY A 18 12.35 5.65 4.68
C GLY A 18 11.48 5.08 5.79
N LYS A 19 10.18 5.38 5.77
CA LYS A 19 9.23 4.89 6.77
C LYS A 19 8.06 4.13 6.13
N ILE A 20 7.53 3.17 6.90
CA ILE A 20 6.25 2.51 6.64
C ILE A 20 5.22 3.13 7.57
N TYR A 21 4.19 3.76 6.99
CA TYR A 21 3.06 4.32 7.70
C TYR A 21 1.88 3.37 7.68
N GLY A 22 1.33 3.06 8.84
CA GLY A 22 0.07 2.33 8.97
C GLY A 22 -1.11 3.31 8.96
N LEU A 23 -1.85 3.37 7.86
CA LEU A 23 -3.12 4.10 7.80
C LEU A 23 -4.22 3.23 8.43
N LEU A 24 -4.43 3.42 9.72
CA LEU A 24 -5.43 2.69 10.49
C LEU A 24 -6.79 3.38 10.38
N GLY A 25 -7.82 2.60 10.22
CA GLY A 25 -9.20 3.08 10.17
C GLY A 25 -10.17 1.93 9.93
N ARG A 26 -11.40 2.07 10.41
CA ARG A 26 -12.45 1.07 10.17
C ARG A 26 -12.77 0.92 8.68
N ASN A 27 -13.51 -0.12 8.35
CA ASN A 27 -14.05 -0.29 7.01
C ASN A 27 -15.04 0.85 6.70
N GLY A 28 -14.87 1.49 5.54
CA GLY A 28 -15.66 2.66 5.17
C GLY A 28 -15.20 4.01 5.73
N ALA A 29 -14.09 4.08 6.49
CA ALA A 29 -13.53 5.33 7.01
C ALA A 29 -12.96 6.27 5.93
N GLY A 30 -12.76 5.77 4.70
CA GLY A 30 -12.21 6.56 3.59
C GLY A 30 -10.76 6.26 3.23
N LYS A 31 -10.15 5.17 3.74
CA LYS A 31 -8.76 4.78 3.44
C LYS A 31 -8.53 4.62 1.93
N THR A 32 -9.33 3.78 1.28
CA THR A 32 -9.31 3.59 -0.19
C THR A 32 -9.63 4.88 -0.93
N THR A 33 -10.55 5.70 -0.42
CA THR A 33 -10.86 7.01 -1.01
C THR A 33 -9.64 7.94 -0.99
N LEU A 34 -8.91 7.98 0.13
CA LEU A 34 -7.68 8.76 0.23
C LEU A 34 -6.63 8.27 -0.78
N PHE A 35 -6.43 6.97 -0.88
CA PHE A 35 -5.49 6.39 -1.85
C PHE A 35 -5.89 6.69 -3.28
N ASN A 36 -7.16 6.56 -3.64
CA ASN A 36 -7.67 6.87 -4.96
C ASN A 36 -7.54 8.37 -5.30
N CYS A 37 -7.69 9.27 -4.30
CA CYS A 37 -7.43 10.69 -4.50
C CYS A 37 -5.93 10.96 -4.75
N ILE A 38 -5.04 10.33 -4.00
CA ILE A 38 -3.59 10.44 -4.19
C ILE A 38 -3.18 9.87 -5.55
N ASN A 39 -3.72 8.68 -5.92
CA ASN A 39 -3.47 8.03 -7.21
C ASN A 39 -4.16 8.74 -8.39
N ARG A 40 -5.01 9.73 -8.12
CA ARG A 40 -5.80 10.48 -9.11
C ARG A 40 -6.88 9.67 -9.84
N ASP A 41 -7.25 8.50 -9.32
CA ASP A 41 -8.39 7.74 -9.82
C ASP A 41 -9.72 8.46 -9.50
N ILE A 42 -9.72 9.22 -8.40
CA ILE A 42 -10.84 10.08 -7.99
C ILE A 42 -10.33 11.51 -7.85
N LYS A 43 -11.06 12.45 -8.45
CA LYS A 43 -10.75 13.87 -8.29
C LYS A 43 -11.22 14.34 -6.91
N ALA A 44 -10.28 14.89 -6.11
CA ALA A 44 -10.63 15.57 -4.88
C ALA A 44 -11.35 16.90 -5.17
N ASP A 45 -12.28 17.29 -4.30
CA ASP A 45 -13.02 18.55 -4.42
C ASP A 45 -12.13 19.77 -4.20
N GLY A 46 -11.07 19.61 -3.41
CA GLY A 46 -10.07 20.66 -3.16
C GLY A 46 -8.80 20.09 -2.53
N GLY A 47 -7.83 21.01 -2.30
CA GLY A 47 -6.53 20.65 -1.74
C GLY A 47 -5.47 20.35 -2.79
N SER A 48 -4.27 20.04 -2.32
CA SER A 48 -3.13 19.71 -3.15
C SER A 48 -2.18 18.79 -2.40
N PHE A 49 -1.40 18.00 -3.14
CA PHE A 49 -0.33 17.18 -2.59
C PHE A 49 0.89 17.23 -3.54
N TRP A 50 2.06 17.11 -2.97
CA TRP A 50 3.33 17.20 -3.70
C TRP A 50 4.37 16.29 -3.07
N LEU A 51 5.39 15.96 -3.86
CA LEU A 51 6.64 15.38 -3.35
C LEU A 51 7.62 16.53 -3.10
N GLU A 52 8.33 16.44 -1.97
CA GLU A 52 9.39 17.37 -1.63
C GLU A 52 10.72 16.62 -1.51
N ASP A 53 11.73 17.06 -2.24
CA ASP A 53 13.08 16.54 -2.17
C ASP A 53 14.07 17.70 -2.01
N ASN A 54 14.85 17.65 -0.94
CA ASN A 54 15.85 18.69 -0.59
C ASN A 54 15.29 20.13 -0.64
N GLY A 55 14.05 20.32 -0.17
CA GLY A 55 13.35 21.59 -0.15
C GLY A 55 12.71 22.01 -1.48
N ASN A 56 12.87 21.21 -2.52
CA ASN A 56 12.21 21.41 -3.82
C ASN A 56 10.89 20.65 -3.88
N ARG A 57 9.80 21.38 -4.04
CA ARG A 57 8.47 20.81 -4.22
C ARG A 57 8.15 20.61 -5.68
N ARG A 58 7.60 19.46 -6.00
CA ARG A 58 7.08 19.17 -7.32
C ARG A 58 5.75 18.44 -7.25
N GLU A 59 4.98 18.59 -8.28
CA GLU A 59 3.72 17.85 -8.43
C GLU A 59 4.00 16.34 -8.53
N VAL A 60 3.13 15.55 -7.92
CA VAL A 60 3.16 14.08 -8.04
C VAL A 60 2.62 13.70 -9.42
N VAL A 61 3.33 12.85 -10.11
CA VAL A 61 2.92 12.27 -11.40
C VAL A 61 2.62 10.77 -11.24
N ALA A 62 1.94 10.16 -12.20
CA ALA A 62 1.55 8.75 -12.12
C ALA A 62 2.73 7.81 -11.88
N ASP A 63 3.88 8.12 -12.46
CA ASP A 63 5.12 7.34 -12.32
C ASP A 63 5.73 7.39 -10.92
N ASP A 64 5.30 8.31 -10.09
CA ASP A 64 5.75 8.42 -8.70
C ASP A 64 5.00 7.48 -7.77
N ILE A 65 3.89 6.90 -8.22
CA ILE A 65 2.99 6.14 -7.37
C ILE A 65 2.98 4.68 -7.79
N GLY A 66 3.27 3.81 -6.83
CA GLY A 66 2.94 2.39 -6.91
C GLY A 66 1.67 2.15 -6.10
N TYR A 67 0.70 1.46 -6.69
CA TYR A 67 -0.54 1.18 -5.99
C TYR A 67 -0.85 -0.32 -6.03
N VAL A 68 -0.87 -0.93 -4.86
CA VAL A 68 -1.26 -2.33 -4.65
C VAL A 68 -2.66 -2.35 -4.08
N LEU A 69 -3.59 -2.90 -4.86
CA LEU A 69 -5.00 -2.98 -4.51
C LEU A 69 -5.29 -4.15 -3.58
N SER A 70 -6.27 -4.01 -2.71
CA SER A 70 -6.76 -5.07 -1.83
C SER A 70 -7.27 -6.30 -2.59
N THR A 71 -7.87 -6.07 -3.76
CA THR A 71 -8.19 -7.14 -4.71
C THR A 71 -7.17 -7.08 -5.84
N PRO A 72 -6.29 -8.09 -5.96
CA PRO A 72 -5.23 -8.07 -6.95
C PRO A 72 -5.80 -8.00 -8.37
N THR A 73 -5.34 -7.02 -9.13
CA THR A 73 -5.67 -6.87 -10.54
C THR A 73 -4.45 -7.23 -11.37
N VAL A 74 -4.56 -8.32 -12.11
CA VAL A 74 -3.51 -8.84 -13.00
C VAL A 74 -4.12 -9.20 -14.36
N PRO A 75 -3.36 -9.16 -15.47
CA PRO A 75 -3.85 -9.53 -16.78
C PRO A 75 -4.05 -11.06 -16.85
N GLU A 76 -5.25 -11.53 -16.58
CA GLU A 76 -5.58 -12.94 -16.37
C GLU A 76 -5.28 -13.85 -17.59
N PHE A 77 -5.16 -13.26 -18.78
CA PHE A 77 -4.87 -13.96 -20.05
C PHE A 77 -3.38 -14.17 -20.33
N LEU A 78 -2.48 -13.61 -19.49
CA LEU A 78 -1.04 -13.82 -19.58
C LEU A 78 -0.58 -14.86 -18.58
N THR A 79 0.51 -15.56 -18.89
CA THR A 79 1.25 -16.32 -17.88
C THR A 79 2.02 -15.38 -16.96
N GLY A 80 2.44 -15.87 -15.77
CA GLY A 80 3.29 -15.08 -14.88
C GLY A 80 4.56 -14.58 -15.57
N ARG A 81 5.21 -15.45 -16.37
CA ARG A 81 6.42 -15.14 -17.12
C ARG A 81 6.19 -14.09 -18.20
N GLU A 82 5.13 -14.23 -18.98
CA GLU A 82 4.77 -13.26 -20.03
C GLU A 82 4.47 -11.87 -19.44
N PHE A 83 3.72 -11.83 -18.34
CA PHE A 83 3.40 -10.58 -17.65
C PHE A 83 4.65 -9.89 -17.12
N LEU A 84 5.53 -10.64 -16.45
CA LEU A 84 6.76 -10.08 -15.91
C LEU A 84 7.70 -9.60 -17.03
N LYS A 85 7.85 -10.40 -18.11
CA LYS A 85 8.62 -10.01 -19.26
C LYS A 85 8.10 -8.72 -19.89
N PHE A 86 6.79 -8.66 -20.15
CA PHE A 86 6.16 -7.45 -20.70
C PHE A 86 6.43 -6.22 -19.81
N PHE A 87 6.30 -6.37 -18.49
CA PHE A 87 6.54 -5.28 -17.55
C PHE A 87 8.01 -4.82 -17.57
N LEU A 88 8.95 -5.74 -17.61
CA LEU A 88 10.38 -5.45 -17.70
C LEU A 88 10.72 -4.72 -19.00
N ASP A 89 10.18 -5.18 -20.13
CA ASP A 89 10.42 -4.58 -21.45
C ASP A 89 9.96 -3.12 -21.51
N ILE A 90 8.77 -2.80 -21.01
CA ILE A 90 8.25 -1.42 -20.99
C ILE A 90 8.96 -0.50 -20.00
N ASN A 91 9.58 -1.05 -18.95
CA ASN A 91 10.30 -0.30 -17.91
C ASN A 91 11.83 -0.38 -18.04
N GLU A 92 12.37 -0.95 -19.11
CA GLU A 92 13.80 -1.21 -19.30
C GLU A 92 14.69 0.01 -18.97
N LYS A 93 14.27 1.19 -19.39
CA LYS A 93 15.03 2.45 -19.17
C LYS A 93 15.06 2.91 -17.71
N ARG A 94 14.19 2.38 -16.85
CA ARG A 94 14.05 2.77 -15.44
C ARG A 94 14.77 1.79 -14.52
N ILE A 95 14.92 0.55 -14.94
CA ILE A 95 15.49 -0.51 -14.13
C ILE A 95 17.02 -0.40 -14.19
N GLN A 96 17.62 0.07 -13.09
CA GLN A 96 19.07 0.28 -13.03
C GLN A 96 19.86 -1.03 -12.97
N THR A 97 19.35 -2.05 -12.29
CA THR A 97 19.97 -3.37 -12.11
C THR A 97 18.95 -4.46 -12.40
N PRO A 98 18.75 -4.79 -13.70
CA PRO A 98 17.79 -5.83 -14.03
C PRO A 98 18.28 -7.19 -13.55
N LYS A 99 17.36 -7.94 -12.91
CA LYS A 99 17.54 -9.36 -12.62
C LYS A 99 16.94 -10.17 -13.76
N SER A 100 17.28 -11.45 -13.85
CA SER A 100 16.56 -12.37 -14.72
C SER A 100 15.12 -12.56 -14.25
N ILE A 101 14.23 -12.96 -15.16
CA ILE A 101 12.82 -13.23 -14.81
C ILE A 101 12.72 -14.29 -13.71
N ASP A 102 13.57 -15.31 -13.76
CA ASP A 102 13.57 -16.37 -12.76
C ASP A 102 14.04 -15.89 -11.38
N GLU A 103 15.06 -15.01 -11.31
CA GLU A 103 15.49 -14.39 -10.05
C GLU A 103 14.39 -13.52 -9.42
N TYR A 104 13.54 -12.86 -10.23
CA TYR A 104 12.38 -12.13 -9.70
C TYR A 104 11.31 -13.06 -9.13
N PHE A 105 11.07 -14.21 -9.77
CA PHE A 105 10.17 -15.22 -9.23
C PHE A 105 10.69 -15.84 -7.93
N GLU A 106 11.98 -16.14 -7.86
CA GLU A 106 12.63 -16.64 -6.65
C GLU A 106 12.52 -15.64 -5.51
N TYR A 107 12.74 -14.35 -5.81
CA TYR A 107 12.60 -13.26 -4.83
C TYR A 107 11.19 -13.19 -4.22
N MET A 108 10.17 -13.57 -4.99
CA MET A 108 8.76 -13.60 -4.55
C MET A 108 8.32 -14.98 -4.07
N SER A 109 9.20 -15.95 -3.97
CA SER A 109 8.88 -17.34 -3.60
C SER A 109 7.72 -17.89 -4.46
N ILE A 110 7.82 -17.71 -5.79
CA ILE A 110 6.90 -18.31 -6.77
C ILE A 110 7.59 -19.54 -7.36
N GLU A 111 6.97 -20.70 -7.13
CA GLU A 111 7.53 -22.00 -7.52
C GLU A 111 7.69 -22.12 -9.04
N PRO A 112 8.73 -22.83 -9.53
CA PRO A 112 9.01 -22.98 -10.95
C PRO A 112 7.81 -23.48 -11.77
N GLU A 113 7.03 -24.43 -11.22
CA GLU A 113 5.84 -25.01 -11.87
C GLU A 113 4.68 -24.04 -12.04
N ASP A 114 4.69 -22.91 -11.30
CA ASP A 114 3.65 -21.89 -11.37
C ASP A 114 3.99 -20.75 -12.33
N ARG A 115 5.27 -20.52 -12.63
CA ARG A 115 5.75 -19.34 -13.40
C ARG A 115 5.15 -19.22 -14.78
N ASP A 116 4.86 -20.35 -15.41
CA ASP A 116 4.30 -20.45 -16.77
C ASP A 116 2.78 -20.77 -16.79
N LYS A 117 2.11 -20.81 -15.62
CA LYS A 117 0.65 -20.88 -15.53
C LYS A 117 0.03 -19.51 -15.86
N LEU A 118 -1.21 -19.53 -16.36
CA LEU A 118 -1.98 -18.31 -16.56
C LEU A 118 -2.26 -17.61 -15.22
N LEU A 119 -2.20 -16.29 -15.20
CA LEU A 119 -2.46 -15.49 -13.99
C LEU A 119 -3.89 -15.67 -13.45
N LYS A 120 -4.86 -16.04 -14.30
CA LYS A 120 -6.21 -16.42 -13.83
C LYS A 120 -6.19 -17.60 -12.86
N ASP A 121 -5.23 -18.53 -13.04
CA ASP A 121 -5.10 -19.75 -12.25
C ASP A 121 -4.22 -19.57 -11.00
N TYR A 122 -3.65 -18.37 -10.81
CA TYR A 122 -2.89 -18.02 -9.61
C TYR A 122 -3.83 -17.87 -8.42
N SER A 123 -3.37 -18.34 -7.24
CA SER A 123 -4.05 -18.05 -5.98
C SER A 123 -4.11 -16.53 -5.70
N HIS A 124 -4.98 -16.11 -4.80
CA HIS A 124 -5.04 -14.71 -4.38
C HIS A 124 -3.68 -14.21 -3.87
N GLY A 125 -2.99 -15.00 -3.05
CA GLY A 125 -1.65 -14.68 -2.56
C GLY A 125 -0.62 -14.55 -3.68
N MET A 126 -0.62 -15.43 -4.67
CA MET A 126 0.27 -15.35 -5.83
C MET A 126 -0.01 -14.11 -6.69
N LYS A 127 -1.29 -13.76 -6.91
CA LYS A 127 -1.67 -12.53 -7.61
C LYS A 127 -1.18 -11.28 -6.84
N ASN A 128 -1.28 -11.28 -5.51
CA ASN A 128 -0.73 -10.22 -4.68
C ASN A 128 0.80 -10.11 -4.80
N LYS A 129 1.51 -11.24 -4.78
CA LYS A 129 2.96 -11.28 -5.00
C LYS A 129 3.33 -10.67 -6.36
N MET A 130 2.58 -10.96 -7.43
CA MET A 130 2.82 -10.36 -8.75
C MET A 130 2.57 -8.85 -8.77
N GLN A 131 1.49 -8.36 -8.16
CA GLN A 131 1.25 -6.92 -8.02
C GLN A 131 2.37 -6.23 -7.24
N MET A 132 2.82 -6.85 -6.15
CA MET A 132 3.93 -6.31 -5.36
C MET A 132 5.21 -6.28 -6.18
N LEU A 133 5.51 -7.35 -6.92
CA LEU A 133 6.72 -7.48 -7.72
C LEU A 133 6.88 -6.36 -8.74
N ILE A 134 5.82 -6.03 -9.49
CA ILE A 134 5.90 -4.93 -10.47
C ILE A 134 6.16 -3.58 -9.79
N ASN A 135 5.60 -3.35 -8.60
CA ASN A 135 5.87 -2.15 -7.81
C ASN A 135 7.30 -2.11 -7.24
N ILE A 136 7.87 -3.27 -6.91
CA ILE A 136 9.28 -3.38 -6.50
C ILE A 136 10.20 -3.03 -7.67
N ILE A 137 9.91 -3.55 -8.84
CA ILE A 137 10.69 -3.31 -10.07
C ILE A 137 10.59 -1.85 -10.49
N ALA A 138 9.39 -1.26 -10.46
CA ALA A 138 9.17 0.13 -10.84
C ALA A 138 9.83 1.14 -9.88
N GLN A 139 10.07 0.77 -8.63
CA GLN A 139 10.70 1.60 -7.59
C GLN A 139 10.07 2.99 -7.42
N PRO A 140 8.76 3.11 -7.28
CA PRO A 140 8.12 4.40 -7.11
C PRO A 140 8.54 5.04 -5.78
N PRO A 141 8.71 6.38 -5.72
CA PRO A 141 8.98 7.09 -4.47
C PRO A 141 7.84 7.03 -3.45
N LEU A 142 6.61 6.79 -3.91
CA LEU A 142 5.41 6.60 -3.07
C LEU A 142 4.77 5.25 -3.38
N LEU A 143 4.66 4.39 -2.37
CA LEU A 143 4.01 3.09 -2.45
C LEU A 143 2.75 3.08 -1.58
N LEU A 144 1.60 2.92 -2.20
CA LEU A 144 0.30 2.79 -1.56
C LEU A 144 -0.13 1.32 -1.55
N LEU A 145 -0.50 0.81 -0.40
CA LEU A 145 -0.87 -0.59 -0.21
C LEU A 145 -2.23 -0.65 0.49
N ASP A 146 -3.28 -1.00 -0.27
CA ASP A 146 -4.64 -1.04 0.27
C ASP A 146 -4.97 -2.43 0.79
N GLU A 147 -4.91 -2.60 2.10
CA GLU A 147 -5.17 -3.86 2.83
C GLU A 147 -4.42 -5.09 2.24
N PRO A 148 -3.14 -4.99 1.88
CA PRO A 148 -2.43 -5.97 1.05
C PRO A 148 -2.22 -7.32 1.72
N LEU A 149 -2.41 -7.41 3.05
CA LEU A 149 -2.23 -8.64 3.83
C LEU A 149 -3.56 -9.28 4.25
N THR A 150 -4.68 -8.66 3.88
CA THR A 150 -6.01 -9.19 4.16
C THR A 150 -6.25 -10.43 3.29
N SER A 151 -6.76 -11.50 3.90
CA SER A 151 -7.06 -12.77 3.23
C SER A 151 -5.84 -13.57 2.74
N LEU A 152 -4.64 -13.26 3.22
CA LEU A 152 -3.46 -14.10 3.02
C LEU A 152 -3.34 -15.12 4.16
N ASP A 153 -2.79 -16.30 3.84
CA ASP A 153 -2.37 -17.22 4.89
C ASP A 153 -1.18 -16.66 5.68
N VAL A 154 -0.94 -17.23 6.85
CA VAL A 154 0.06 -16.72 7.81
C VAL A 154 1.47 -16.70 7.23
N VAL A 155 1.83 -17.69 6.41
CA VAL A 155 3.18 -17.81 5.83
C VAL A 155 3.39 -16.71 4.79
N VAL A 156 2.46 -16.58 3.84
CA VAL A 156 2.52 -15.55 2.80
C VAL A 156 2.46 -14.14 3.42
N ALA A 157 1.63 -13.93 4.45
CA ALA A 157 1.57 -12.65 5.15
C ALA A 157 2.91 -12.28 5.80
N GLU A 158 3.61 -13.25 6.41
CA GLU A 158 4.92 -13.00 7.02
C GLU A 158 6.00 -12.69 5.96
N GLU A 159 6.03 -13.45 4.86
CA GLU A 159 6.91 -13.16 3.72
C GLU A 159 6.69 -11.74 3.18
N MET A 160 5.43 -11.32 3.01
CA MET A 160 5.08 -9.98 2.54
C MET A 160 5.51 -8.88 3.53
N LYS A 161 5.38 -9.12 4.84
CA LYS A 161 5.86 -8.17 5.86
C LYS A 161 7.39 -8.00 5.80
N GLN A 162 8.14 -9.09 5.68
CA GLN A 162 9.59 -9.04 5.54
C GLN A 162 10.01 -8.28 4.28
N LEU A 163 9.31 -8.54 3.17
CA LEU A 163 9.50 -7.85 1.92
C LEU A 163 9.28 -6.33 2.08
N LEU A 164 8.16 -5.91 2.65
CA LEU A 164 7.85 -4.50 2.88
C LEU A 164 8.90 -3.81 3.76
N ARG A 165 9.37 -4.47 4.83
CA ARG A 165 10.47 -3.95 5.67
C ARG A 165 11.76 -3.75 4.88
N SER A 166 12.07 -4.64 3.93
CA SER A 166 13.27 -4.52 3.10
C SER A 166 13.19 -3.38 2.08
N LEU A 167 11.99 -2.98 1.69
CA LEU A 167 11.74 -2.01 0.63
C LEU A 167 11.58 -0.56 1.11
N LYS A 168 11.54 -0.31 2.41
CA LYS A 168 11.21 1.02 2.94
C LYS A 168 12.24 2.11 2.62
N GLN A 169 13.50 1.74 2.38
CA GLN A 169 14.58 2.70 2.14
C GLN A 169 14.35 3.48 0.84
N GLY A 170 14.48 4.82 0.94
CA GLY A 170 14.38 5.71 -0.20
C GLY A 170 12.95 5.95 -0.74
N ARG A 171 11.92 5.45 -0.06
CA ARG A 171 10.52 5.65 -0.46
C ARG A 171 9.60 5.92 0.71
N ILE A 172 8.44 6.46 0.42
CA ILE A 172 7.31 6.60 1.35
C ILE A 172 6.42 5.39 1.12
N THR A 173 6.15 4.61 2.16
CA THR A 173 5.22 3.47 2.09
C THR A 173 4.04 3.73 3.00
N ILE A 174 2.83 3.73 2.45
CA ILE A 174 1.57 3.89 3.21
C ILE A 174 0.77 2.62 3.05
N PHE A 175 0.54 1.96 4.16
CA PHE A 175 -0.16 0.68 4.26
C PHE A 175 -1.49 0.87 4.98
N SER A 176 -2.61 0.64 4.28
CA SER A 176 -3.92 0.72 4.92
C SER A 176 -4.29 -0.59 5.63
N THR A 177 -4.88 -0.49 6.79
CA THR A 177 -5.44 -1.63 7.50
C THR A 177 -6.51 -1.21 8.51
N HIS A 178 -7.38 -2.13 8.86
CA HIS A 178 -8.30 -2.03 9.99
C HIS A 178 -7.84 -2.88 11.20
N ILE A 179 -6.68 -3.58 11.07
CA ILE A 179 -6.13 -4.48 12.08
C ILE A 179 -4.99 -3.76 12.82
N MET A 180 -5.25 -3.40 14.08
CA MET A 180 -4.29 -2.64 14.90
C MET A 180 -2.99 -3.40 15.12
N ASP A 181 -3.06 -4.69 15.48
CA ASP A 181 -1.86 -5.48 15.76
C ASP A 181 -0.93 -5.59 14.55
N LEU A 182 -1.50 -5.65 13.34
CA LEU A 182 -0.74 -5.64 12.11
C LEU A 182 -0.02 -4.31 11.88
N ALA A 183 -0.70 -3.18 12.13
CA ALA A 183 -0.09 -1.86 12.04
C ALA A 183 1.04 -1.68 13.07
N LEU A 184 0.86 -2.20 14.27
CA LEU A 184 1.88 -2.17 15.34
C LEU A 184 3.13 -2.97 14.97
N ASP A 185 2.95 -4.15 14.39
CA ASP A 185 4.05 -5.03 13.99
C ASP A 185 4.85 -4.48 12.80
N LEU A 186 4.16 -3.99 11.77
CA LEU A 186 4.81 -3.67 10.50
C LEU A 186 5.28 -2.21 10.39
N CYS A 187 4.52 -1.24 10.93
CA CYS A 187 4.70 0.17 10.60
C CYS A 187 5.65 0.88 11.54
N ASP A 188 6.41 1.83 11.01
CA ASP A 188 7.25 2.74 11.82
C ASP A 188 6.38 3.79 12.53
N GLU A 189 5.35 4.29 11.85
CA GLU A 189 4.37 5.25 12.37
C GLU A 189 2.94 4.81 12.07
N ILE A 190 2.01 5.17 12.93
CA ILE A 190 0.58 4.90 12.74
C ILE A 190 -0.15 6.23 12.57
N VAL A 191 -1.02 6.26 11.58
CA VAL A 191 -1.89 7.38 11.27
C VAL A 191 -3.34 6.88 11.29
N LEU A 192 -4.14 7.43 12.18
CA LEU A 192 -5.56 7.10 12.27
C LEU A 192 -6.36 7.97 11.31
N LEU A 193 -7.15 7.34 10.46
CA LEU A 193 -8.19 8.02 9.68
C LEU A 193 -9.52 7.87 10.42
N ASN A 194 -9.97 8.95 11.01
CA ASN A 194 -11.22 9.02 11.76
C ASN A 194 -12.01 10.28 11.40
N HIS A 195 -13.31 10.14 11.17
CA HIS A 195 -14.21 11.25 10.77
C HIS A 195 -13.68 12.08 9.60
N GLY A 196 -12.98 11.44 8.66
CA GLY A 196 -12.39 12.08 7.47
C GLY A 196 -11.10 12.85 7.71
N MET A 197 -10.53 12.82 8.92
CA MET A 197 -9.30 13.51 9.30
C MET A 197 -8.18 12.50 9.60
N LEU A 198 -6.93 12.92 9.40
CA LEU A 198 -5.74 12.14 9.77
C LEU A 198 -5.18 12.61 11.11
N GLU A 199 -4.94 11.67 12.01
CA GLU A 199 -4.31 11.91 13.31
C GLU A 199 -3.09 11.00 13.45
N ARG A 200 -1.93 11.58 13.79
CA ARG A 200 -0.71 10.80 14.11
C ARG A 200 -0.86 10.14 15.47
N ILE A 201 -0.59 8.86 15.54
CA ILE A 201 -0.61 8.08 16.75
C ILE A 201 0.81 7.92 17.28
N ASP A 202 1.05 8.39 18.49
CA ASP A 202 2.34 8.20 19.16
C ASP A 202 2.46 6.78 19.73
N LYS A 203 3.37 5.99 19.16
CA LYS A 203 3.62 4.62 19.58
C LYS A 203 4.11 4.51 21.04
N SER A 204 4.72 5.54 21.59
CA SER A 204 5.18 5.54 23.00
C SER A 204 4.02 5.43 24.01
N ASN A 205 2.81 5.79 23.59
CA ASN A 205 1.61 5.71 24.41
C ASN A 205 0.84 4.37 24.27
N LEU A 206 1.29 3.48 23.36
CA LEU A 206 0.58 2.24 23.04
C LEU A 206 0.64 1.16 24.12
N ASP A 207 1.57 1.27 25.08
CA ASP A 207 1.66 0.35 26.23
C ASP A 207 0.60 0.63 27.31
N SER A 208 -0.09 1.79 27.24
CA SER A 208 -1.20 2.07 28.13
C SER A 208 -2.49 1.42 27.61
N HIS A 209 -3.18 0.68 28.43
CA HIS A 209 -4.53 0.14 28.15
C HIS A 209 -5.49 1.25 27.68
N GLU A 210 -5.41 2.41 28.32
CA GLU A 210 -6.23 3.58 28.05
C GLU A 210 -6.11 4.09 26.59
N PHE A 211 -4.91 3.99 26.02
CA PHE A 211 -4.67 4.43 24.66
C PHE A 211 -5.17 3.41 23.61
N LYS A 212 -4.97 2.11 23.87
CA LYS A 212 -5.57 1.03 23.05
C LYS A 212 -7.08 1.14 23.04
N ASP A 213 -7.68 1.39 24.20
CA ASP A 213 -9.13 1.56 24.34
C ASP A 213 -9.62 2.80 23.58
N LYS A 214 -8.86 3.89 23.57
CA LYS A 214 -9.17 5.10 22.77
C LYS A 214 -9.18 4.81 21.27
N ILE A 215 -8.18 4.09 20.76
CA ILE A 215 -8.14 3.69 19.34
C ILE A 215 -9.30 2.75 19.02
N ILE A 216 -9.55 1.75 19.89
CA ILE A 216 -10.66 0.82 19.70
C ILE A 216 -12.01 1.56 19.72
N ALA A 217 -12.17 2.54 20.62
CA ALA A 217 -13.36 3.40 20.65
C ALA A 217 -13.51 4.17 19.34
N ALA A 218 -12.45 4.84 18.87
CA ALA A 218 -12.46 5.56 17.61
C ALA A 218 -12.77 4.65 16.39
N LEU A 219 -12.39 3.37 16.45
CA LEU A 219 -12.73 2.38 15.43
C LEU A 219 -14.18 1.86 15.56
N ARG A 220 -14.83 2.04 16.70
CA ARG A 220 -16.21 1.57 17.00
C ARG A 220 -17.30 2.64 16.84
N GLU A 221 -16.97 3.92 17.02
CA GLU A 221 -17.92 5.02 17.27
C GLU A 221 -18.95 5.33 16.18
N GLU A 222 -19.04 4.59 15.08
CA GLU A 222 -20.06 4.86 14.07
C GLU A 222 -21.05 3.70 13.77
N GLU A 223 -21.24 2.74 14.67
CA GLU A 223 -22.32 1.76 14.49
C GLU A 223 -23.74 2.36 14.70
N HIS A 224 -23.85 3.63 15.11
CA HIS A 224 -25.13 4.24 15.51
C HIS A 224 -25.41 5.63 14.89
N ALA A 225 -24.89 5.92 13.68
CA ALA A 225 -25.26 7.16 12.96
C ALA A 225 -25.90 6.89 11.61
#